data_82800472ed3d7a89d3240551406f489b
#
_entry.id   82800472ed3d7a89d3240551406f489b
#
_cell.length_a   1.000
_cell.length_b   1.000
_cell.length_c   1.000
_cell.angle_alpha   90.00
_cell.angle_beta   90.00
_cell.angle_gamma   90.00
#
_symmetry.space_group_name_H-M   'P 1'
#
loop_
_entity.id
_entity.type
_entity.pdbx_description
1 polymer ?
#
loop_
_entity_poly.entity_id
_entity_poly.type
_entity_poly.pdbx_seq_one_letter_code
_entity_poly.pdbx_strand_id
1 'polypeptide(L)'
;MSSLFRTTAIAAALFAGALSLASATVAQDKVIAHPQGETTVSGVPAKVLTQDWAVFDDLDALGVAVAGVPSSNAPSYLGDAIPADAIQIGSLFEPDFEGIAAAEADIYFVAARSAAAYETSKDILPTVDLSVNNGGIIEGVKHNIATLGEIFELQAKAEELNAALDAKVAEVKAAAEGKGTALVLVTNAGKLGVYGPDSRVSWVYNEIGLPSALDNVKDGDHGGDAVSFEFLLEVNPDWVFVVDRDAGTGENAGSAAALLDNELFNQTTAAREGQVVYLDPQAAYISMHGYQGVLLLLDQVLAGLNG
;
A
#
# COMPACT_ATOMS: atom_id res chain seq x y z
N MET A 1 -75.43 -49.96 44.61
CA MET A 1 -74.17 -50.66 44.58
C MET A 1 -73.42 -50.11 43.33
N SER A 2 -72.56 -49.14 43.56
CA SER A 2 -71.91 -48.29 42.54
C SER A 2 -70.51 -48.76 42.30
N SER A 3 -70.12 -49.02 41.04
CA SER A 3 -68.74 -49.28 40.65
C SER A 3 -68.22 -48.07 39.78
N LEU A 4 -67.28 -47.35 40.32
CA LEU A 4 -66.57 -46.27 39.62
C LEU A 4 -65.54 -46.87 38.68
N PHE A 5 -65.65 -46.53 37.41
CA PHE A 5 -64.57 -46.69 36.44
C PHE A 5 -63.67 -45.42 36.43
N ARG A 6 -62.41 -45.59 36.76
CA ARG A 6 -61.36 -44.55 36.54
C ARG A 6 -60.73 -44.76 35.20
N THR A 7 -60.91 -43.82 34.32
CA THR A 7 -60.21 -43.74 33.04
C THR A 7 -58.92 -42.99 33.19
N THR A 8 -57.78 -43.65 32.99
CA THR A 8 -56.44 -43.04 32.96
C THR A 8 -56.13 -42.55 31.55
N ALA A 9 -55.98 -41.24 31.38
CA ALA A 9 -55.55 -40.65 30.11
C ALA A 9 -54.00 -40.62 30.09
N ILE A 10 -53.41 -41.31 29.10
CA ILE A 10 -51.98 -41.27 28.81
C ILE A 10 -51.75 -40.11 27.84
N ALA A 11 -51.06 -39.04 28.30
CA ALA A 11 -50.64 -37.96 27.43
C ALA A 11 -49.29 -38.35 26.78
N ALA A 12 -49.31 -38.62 25.48
CA ALA A 12 -48.11 -38.80 24.67
C ALA A 12 -47.53 -37.41 24.28
N ALA A 13 -46.41 -37.03 24.88
CA ALA A 13 -45.65 -35.82 24.49
C ALA A 13 -44.80 -36.13 23.26
N LEU A 14 -45.22 -35.61 22.09
CA LEU A 14 -44.43 -35.58 20.88
C LEU A 14 -43.33 -34.52 20.99
N PHE A 15 -42.08 -34.94 21.21
CA PHE A 15 -40.88 -34.11 21.10
C PHE A 15 -40.54 -33.97 19.63
N ALA A 16 -40.96 -32.87 18.99
CA ALA A 16 -40.51 -32.49 17.66
C ALA A 16 -39.11 -31.88 17.77
N GLY A 17 -38.08 -32.70 17.56
CA GLY A 17 -36.69 -32.22 17.42
C GLY A 17 -36.56 -31.46 16.12
N ALA A 18 -36.43 -30.13 16.18
CA ALA A 18 -36.04 -29.34 15.03
C ALA A 18 -34.55 -29.60 14.74
N LEU A 19 -34.28 -30.44 13.74
CA LEU A 19 -32.95 -30.53 13.15
C LEU A 19 -32.71 -29.21 12.39
N SER A 20 -31.94 -28.31 12.98
CA SER A 20 -31.39 -27.16 12.27
C SER A 20 -30.36 -27.70 11.26
N LEU A 21 -30.74 -27.84 10.02
CA LEU A 21 -29.81 -28.01 8.90
C LEU A 21 -29.02 -26.71 8.83
N ALA A 22 -27.82 -26.71 9.39
CA ALA A 22 -26.82 -25.70 9.05
C ALA A 22 -26.54 -25.85 7.56
N SER A 23 -27.09 -24.97 6.74
CA SER A 23 -26.71 -24.85 5.34
C SER A 23 -25.22 -24.50 5.36
N ALA A 24 -24.37 -25.44 4.99
CA ALA A 24 -23.00 -25.13 4.63
C ALA A 24 -23.10 -24.18 3.41
N THR A 25 -22.84 -22.92 3.64
CA THR A 25 -22.64 -21.95 2.56
C THR A 25 -21.44 -22.49 1.78
N VAL A 26 -21.68 -23.02 0.59
CA VAL A 26 -20.59 -23.32 -0.34
C VAL A 26 -19.93 -21.95 -0.62
N ALA A 27 -18.69 -21.78 -0.19
CA ALA A 27 -17.94 -20.59 -0.48
C ALA A 27 -17.94 -20.41 -2.01
N GLN A 28 -18.44 -19.28 -2.47
CA GLN A 28 -18.57 -19.00 -3.90
C GLN A 28 -17.19 -18.57 -4.43
N ASP A 29 -16.77 -19.17 -5.54
CA ASP A 29 -15.57 -18.75 -6.24
C ASP A 29 -15.73 -17.28 -6.71
N LYS A 30 -14.68 -16.49 -6.51
CA LYS A 30 -14.58 -15.10 -6.96
C LYS A 30 -13.57 -15.04 -8.09
N VAL A 31 -13.90 -14.35 -9.18
CA VAL A 31 -12.96 -14.09 -10.28
C VAL A 31 -12.44 -12.66 -10.11
N ILE A 32 -11.17 -12.54 -9.77
CA ILE A 32 -10.50 -11.26 -9.50
C ILE A 32 -9.72 -10.85 -10.75
N ALA A 33 -10.13 -9.73 -11.35
CA ALA A 33 -9.40 -9.11 -12.45
C ALA A 33 -8.22 -8.27 -11.91
N HIS A 34 -7.06 -8.37 -12.54
CA HIS A 34 -5.84 -7.67 -12.15
C HIS A 34 -4.95 -7.37 -13.38
N PRO A 35 -3.87 -6.58 -13.28
CA PRO A 35 -3.07 -6.15 -14.43
C PRO A 35 -2.54 -7.27 -15.34
N GLN A 36 -2.32 -8.49 -14.82
CA GLN A 36 -1.81 -9.61 -15.59
C GLN A 36 -2.88 -10.64 -15.99
N GLY A 37 -4.17 -10.36 -15.75
CA GLY A 37 -5.27 -11.23 -16.16
C GLY A 37 -6.36 -11.38 -15.11
N GLU A 38 -6.79 -12.62 -14.88
CA GLU A 38 -7.82 -12.97 -13.90
C GLU A 38 -7.37 -14.16 -13.05
N THR A 39 -7.67 -14.12 -11.77
CA THR A 39 -7.42 -15.23 -10.84
C THR A 39 -8.70 -15.64 -10.14
N THR A 40 -8.99 -16.95 -10.16
CA THR A 40 -10.12 -17.50 -9.39
C THR A 40 -9.67 -17.75 -7.96
N VAL A 41 -10.38 -17.15 -7.00
CA VAL A 41 -10.17 -17.32 -5.56
C VAL A 41 -11.37 -18.06 -4.98
N SER A 42 -11.12 -19.25 -4.40
CA SER A 42 -12.17 -20.09 -3.83
C SER A 42 -12.37 -19.78 -2.34
N GLY A 43 -13.54 -19.30 -2.01
CA GLY A 43 -13.89 -18.91 -0.63
C GLY A 43 -13.12 -17.70 -0.11
N VAL A 44 -12.91 -17.66 1.21
CA VAL A 44 -12.08 -16.63 1.87
C VAL A 44 -10.74 -17.25 2.23
N PRO A 45 -9.62 -16.75 1.66
CA PRO A 45 -8.29 -17.31 1.95
C PRO A 45 -7.93 -17.18 3.43
N ALA A 46 -7.45 -18.28 4.03
CA ALA A 46 -7.04 -18.30 5.44
C ALA A 46 -5.52 -18.11 5.61
N LYS A 47 -4.74 -18.62 4.65
CA LYS A 47 -3.27 -18.51 4.68
C LYS A 47 -2.79 -17.67 3.50
N VAL A 48 -2.30 -16.48 3.80
CA VAL A 48 -1.98 -15.41 2.83
C VAL A 48 -0.48 -15.20 2.77
N LEU A 49 0.07 -15.13 1.55
CA LEU A 49 1.44 -14.70 1.31
C LEU A 49 1.45 -13.41 0.48
N THR A 50 2.42 -12.55 0.71
CA THR A 50 2.66 -11.39 -0.15
C THR A 50 4.14 -11.16 -0.40
N GLN A 51 4.53 -10.84 -1.64
CA GLN A 51 5.89 -10.47 -2.03
C GLN A 51 6.08 -8.96 -2.08
N ASP A 52 5.13 -8.19 -1.60
CA ASP A 52 5.17 -6.72 -1.66
C ASP A 52 4.75 -6.09 -0.34
N TRP A 53 5.50 -5.09 0.13
CA TRP A 53 5.25 -4.43 1.41
C TRP A 53 4.05 -3.47 1.38
N ALA A 54 3.70 -2.93 0.22
CA ALA A 54 2.50 -2.11 0.10
C ALA A 54 1.24 -2.98 0.20
N VAL A 55 1.27 -4.18 -0.41
CA VAL A 55 0.17 -5.14 -0.25
C VAL A 55 0.08 -5.67 1.19
N PHE A 56 1.22 -5.85 1.87
CA PHE A 56 1.21 -6.18 3.30
C PHE A 56 0.51 -5.08 4.11
N ASP A 57 0.85 -3.82 3.85
CA ASP A 57 0.24 -2.63 4.47
C ASP A 57 -1.29 -2.60 4.25
N ASP A 58 -1.74 -2.84 3.03
CA ASP A 58 -3.16 -2.90 2.68
C ASP A 58 -3.90 -4.01 3.42
N LEU A 59 -3.30 -5.21 3.52
CA LEU A 59 -3.84 -6.35 4.24
C LEU A 59 -3.92 -6.08 5.75
N ASP A 60 -2.88 -5.48 6.33
CA ASP A 60 -2.86 -5.09 7.74
C ASP A 60 -3.94 -4.03 8.04
N ALA A 61 -4.08 -3.01 7.21
CA ALA A 61 -5.13 -2.00 7.34
C ALA A 61 -6.55 -2.59 7.33
N LEU A 62 -6.76 -3.66 6.57
CA LEU A 62 -8.02 -4.43 6.54
C LEU A 62 -8.16 -5.40 7.72
N GLY A 63 -7.09 -5.65 8.48
CA GLY A 63 -7.07 -6.62 9.58
C GLY A 63 -6.91 -8.08 9.11
N VAL A 64 -6.33 -8.29 7.94
CA VAL A 64 -6.06 -9.62 7.38
C VAL A 64 -4.68 -10.09 7.81
N ALA A 65 -4.63 -11.26 8.45
CA ALA A 65 -3.36 -11.86 8.87
C ALA A 65 -2.55 -12.39 7.67
N VAL A 66 -1.26 -12.07 7.64
CA VAL A 66 -0.32 -12.50 6.59
C VAL A 66 0.65 -13.53 7.17
N ALA A 67 0.76 -14.70 6.52
CA ALA A 67 1.60 -15.81 6.97
C ALA A 67 3.01 -15.75 6.37
N GLY A 68 3.21 -15.10 5.21
CA GLY A 68 4.52 -15.00 4.59
C GLY A 68 4.76 -13.64 3.93
N VAL A 69 5.98 -13.13 4.10
CA VAL A 69 6.38 -11.76 3.74
C VAL A 69 7.75 -11.74 3.06
N PRO A 70 8.12 -10.65 2.36
CA PRO A 70 9.46 -10.49 1.83
C PRO A 70 10.52 -10.54 2.94
N SER A 71 11.71 -11.06 2.63
CA SER A 71 12.82 -11.23 3.57
C SER A 71 13.65 -9.95 3.80
N SER A 72 13.37 -8.87 3.07
CA SER A 72 14.16 -7.64 3.10
C SER A 72 13.32 -6.39 2.95
N ASN A 73 13.90 -5.26 3.32
CA ASN A 73 13.34 -3.91 3.15
C ASN A 73 11.98 -3.69 3.84
N ALA A 74 11.73 -4.36 4.96
CA ALA A 74 10.52 -4.15 5.75
C ALA A 74 10.43 -2.68 6.20
N PRO A 75 9.33 -1.97 5.86
CA PRO A 75 9.13 -0.61 6.33
C PRO A 75 9.02 -0.54 7.85
N SER A 76 9.74 0.40 8.47
CA SER A 76 9.78 0.52 9.92
C SER A 76 8.42 0.83 10.55
N TYR A 77 7.57 1.57 9.85
CA TYR A 77 6.21 1.87 10.32
C TYR A 77 5.27 0.65 10.37
N LEU A 78 5.64 -0.45 9.67
CA LEU A 78 4.92 -1.74 9.70
C LEU A 78 5.52 -2.74 10.70
N GLY A 79 6.64 -2.40 11.36
CA GLY A 79 7.42 -3.34 12.16
C GLY A 79 6.60 -4.11 13.23
N ASP A 80 5.69 -3.43 13.92
CA ASP A 80 4.86 -4.02 14.96
C ASP A 80 3.74 -4.93 14.40
N ALA A 81 3.36 -4.75 13.12
CA ALA A 81 2.33 -5.54 12.44
C ALA A 81 2.88 -6.82 11.83
N ILE A 82 4.20 -6.91 11.58
CA ILE A 82 4.82 -8.08 10.95
C ILE A 82 4.91 -9.23 11.96
N PRO A 83 4.26 -10.39 11.72
CA PRO A 83 4.33 -11.51 12.64
C PRO A 83 5.77 -11.98 12.83
N ALA A 84 6.18 -12.23 14.08
CA ALA A 84 7.54 -12.67 14.39
C ALA A 84 7.89 -14.05 13.81
N ASP A 85 6.87 -14.85 13.50
CA ASP A 85 6.95 -16.18 12.89
C ASP A 85 6.56 -16.19 11.41
N ALA A 86 6.48 -15.02 10.77
CA ALA A 86 6.18 -14.92 9.34
C ALA A 86 7.21 -15.66 8.49
N ILE A 87 6.73 -16.45 7.54
CA ILE A 87 7.54 -17.18 6.58
C ILE A 87 8.27 -16.19 5.68
N GLN A 88 9.59 -16.29 5.59
CA GLN A 88 10.37 -15.46 4.68
C GLN A 88 10.35 -16.10 3.28
N ILE A 89 9.73 -15.44 2.30
CA ILE A 89 9.46 -15.98 0.97
C ILE A 89 10.35 -15.41 -0.15
N GLY A 90 11.56 -14.98 0.20
CA GLY A 90 12.52 -14.36 -0.71
C GLY A 90 12.50 -12.84 -0.68
N SER A 91 13.35 -12.20 -1.48
CA SER A 91 13.44 -10.74 -1.56
C SER A 91 12.31 -10.14 -2.43
N LEU A 92 12.17 -8.83 -2.45
CA LEU A 92 11.21 -8.13 -3.34
C LEU A 92 11.42 -8.43 -4.85
N PHE A 93 12.62 -8.87 -5.25
CA PHE A 93 12.97 -9.13 -6.64
C PHE A 93 13.20 -10.62 -6.94
N GLU A 94 13.51 -11.41 -5.93
CA GLU A 94 13.89 -12.82 -6.05
C GLU A 94 13.02 -13.66 -5.08
N PRO A 95 11.81 -14.07 -5.49
CA PRO A 95 10.93 -14.92 -4.71
C PRO A 95 11.55 -16.31 -4.49
N ASP A 96 11.35 -16.88 -3.30
CA ASP A 96 11.64 -18.28 -3.00
C ASP A 96 10.44 -19.16 -3.38
N PHE A 97 10.37 -19.58 -4.63
CA PHE A 97 9.26 -20.41 -5.12
C PHE A 97 9.17 -21.79 -4.44
N GLU A 98 10.27 -22.33 -3.95
CA GLU A 98 10.25 -23.58 -3.19
C GLU A 98 9.60 -23.33 -1.81
N GLY A 99 9.98 -22.26 -1.13
CA GLY A 99 9.38 -21.84 0.13
C GLY A 99 7.91 -21.46 -0.02
N ILE A 100 7.54 -20.76 -1.09
CA ILE A 100 6.15 -20.41 -1.43
C ILE A 100 5.31 -21.67 -1.62
N ALA A 101 5.79 -22.65 -2.40
CA ALA A 101 5.10 -23.92 -2.62
C ALA A 101 4.97 -24.73 -1.32
N ALA A 102 6.04 -24.81 -0.52
CA ALA A 102 6.04 -25.51 0.76
C ALA A 102 5.15 -24.87 1.83
N ALA A 103 4.84 -23.59 1.68
CA ALA A 103 3.95 -22.89 2.59
C ALA A 103 2.49 -23.37 2.50
N GLU A 104 2.08 -24.02 1.41
CA GLU A 104 0.69 -24.50 1.21
C GLU A 104 -0.33 -23.39 1.52
N ALA A 105 -0.12 -22.20 0.94
CA ALA A 105 -0.99 -21.05 1.15
C ALA A 105 -2.18 -21.06 0.19
N ASP A 106 -3.25 -20.34 0.56
CA ASP A 106 -4.49 -20.26 -0.22
C ASP A 106 -4.39 -19.22 -1.32
N ILE A 107 -3.57 -18.16 -1.10
CA ILE A 107 -3.40 -17.04 -2.03
C ILE A 107 -2.02 -16.40 -1.87
N TYR A 108 -1.50 -15.88 -2.97
CA TYR A 108 -0.27 -15.13 -3.03
C TYR A 108 -0.46 -13.80 -3.78
N PHE A 109 0.05 -12.73 -3.21
CA PHE A 109 0.01 -11.41 -3.82
C PHE A 109 1.38 -10.96 -4.29
N VAL A 110 1.41 -10.43 -5.51
CA VAL A 110 2.57 -9.74 -6.08
C VAL A 110 2.17 -8.31 -6.45
N ALA A 111 3.14 -7.41 -6.51
CA ALA A 111 2.92 -6.07 -7.02
C ALA A 111 4.25 -5.42 -7.42
N ALA A 112 4.21 -4.41 -8.29
CA ALA A 112 5.35 -3.56 -8.63
C ALA A 112 6.64 -4.37 -8.90
N ARG A 113 7.59 -4.39 -7.95
CA ARG A 113 8.89 -5.07 -8.09
C ARG A 113 8.77 -6.57 -8.24
N SER A 114 7.80 -7.17 -7.58
CA SER A 114 7.55 -8.61 -7.62
C SER A 114 6.58 -9.06 -8.71
N ALA A 115 6.00 -8.14 -9.48
CA ALA A 115 5.00 -8.45 -10.51
C ALA A 115 5.49 -9.49 -11.54
N ALA A 116 6.78 -9.50 -11.86
CA ALA A 116 7.37 -10.49 -12.77
C ALA A 116 7.28 -11.94 -12.24
N ALA A 117 7.10 -12.14 -10.93
CA ALA A 117 6.93 -13.46 -10.33
C ALA A 117 5.57 -14.10 -10.67
N TYR A 118 4.58 -13.33 -11.11
CA TYR A 118 3.24 -13.80 -11.42
C TYR A 118 3.23 -14.99 -12.39
N GLU A 119 3.98 -14.91 -13.47
CA GLU A 119 4.01 -15.96 -14.50
C GLU A 119 4.45 -17.33 -13.97
N THR A 120 5.30 -17.36 -12.94
CA THR A 120 5.73 -18.61 -12.31
C THR A 120 4.81 -19.00 -11.15
N SER A 121 4.39 -18.04 -10.33
CA SER A 121 3.63 -18.34 -9.11
C SER A 121 2.19 -18.77 -9.40
N LYS A 122 1.56 -18.27 -10.47
CA LYS A 122 0.19 -18.68 -10.86
C LYS A 122 0.04 -20.17 -11.15
N ASP A 123 1.13 -20.85 -11.50
CA ASP A 123 1.17 -22.30 -11.71
C ASP A 123 1.34 -23.07 -10.39
N ILE A 124 1.66 -22.39 -9.28
CA ILE A 124 1.85 -22.98 -7.95
C ILE A 124 0.58 -22.83 -7.10
N LEU A 125 0.04 -21.59 -7.03
CA LEU A 125 -1.14 -21.27 -6.23
C LEU A 125 -1.88 -20.06 -6.81
N PRO A 126 -3.14 -19.80 -6.40
CA PRO A 126 -3.84 -18.58 -6.81
C PRO A 126 -3.01 -17.33 -6.53
N THR A 127 -2.64 -16.59 -7.59
CA THR A 127 -1.78 -15.41 -7.49
C THR A 127 -2.52 -14.20 -8.07
N VAL A 128 -2.51 -13.07 -7.35
CA VAL A 128 -3.12 -11.80 -7.77
C VAL A 128 -2.05 -10.72 -7.83
N ASP A 129 -1.99 -9.99 -8.94
CA ASP A 129 -1.12 -8.82 -9.11
C ASP A 129 -1.87 -7.53 -8.74
N LEU A 130 -1.40 -6.86 -7.69
CA LEU A 130 -1.94 -5.60 -7.19
C LEU A 130 -1.06 -4.40 -7.54
N SER A 131 -0.36 -4.46 -8.68
CA SER A 131 0.46 -3.35 -9.17
C SER A 131 -0.39 -2.11 -9.46
N VAL A 132 0.09 -0.96 -9.01
CA VAL A 132 -0.54 0.35 -9.20
C VAL A 132 0.22 1.14 -10.27
N ASN A 133 -0.50 1.82 -11.15
CA ASN A 133 0.07 2.72 -12.14
C ASN A 133 0.55 4.02 -11.49
N ASN A 134 1.74 4.49 -11.86
CA ASN A 134 2.36 5.70 -11.29
C ASN A 134 1.50 6.97 -11.44
N GLY A 135 0.71 7.09 -12.51
CA GLY A 135 -0.12 8.27 -12.76
C GLY A 135 -1.42 8.36 -11.93
N GLY A 136 -1.69 7.41 -11.03
CA GLY A 136 -2.93 7.35 -10.25
C GLY A 136 -2.75 6.56 -8.95
N ILE A 137 -1.78 6.96 -8.12
CA ILE A 137 -1.42 6.24 -6.89
C ILE A 137 -2.59 6.15 -5.91
N ILE A 138 -3.27 7.25 -5.62
CA ILE A 138 -4.38 7.27 -4.65
C ILE A 138 -5.54 6.39 -5.13
N GLU A 139 -5.94 6.51 -6.39
CA GLU A 139 -7.00 5.67 -6.95
C GLU A 139 -6.58 4.19 -7.03
N GLY A 140 -5.30 3.92 -7.29
CA GLY A 140 -4.75 2.56 -7.27
C GLY A 140 -4.82 1.93 -5.88
N VAL A 141 -4.44 2.65 -4.83
CA VAL A 141 -4.56 2.20 -3.42
C VAL A 141 -6.02 1.91 -3.09
N LYS A 142 -6.94 2.82 -3.41
CA LYS A 142 -8.38 2.62 -3.18
C LYS A 142 -8.92 1.38 -3.92
N HIS A 143 -8.46 1.16 -5.16
CA HIS A 143 -8.83 -0.02 -5.93
C HIS A 143 -8.31 -1.30 -5.27
N ASN A 144 -7.04 -1.32 -4.81
CA ASN A 144 -6.46 -2.46 -4.11
C ASN A 144 -7.20 -2.78 -2.80
N ILE A 145 -7.50 -1.75 -1.99
CA ILE A 145 -8.30 -1.90 -0.77
C ILE A 145 -9.68 -2.49 -1.07
N ALA A 146 -10.34 -2.01 -2.14
CA ALA A 146 -11.65 -2.55 -2.54
C ALA A 146 -11.55 -4.00 -3.03
N THR A 147 -10.54 -4.34 -3.84
CA THR A 147 -10.26 -5.68 -4.34
C THR A 147 -9.97 -6.67 -3.20
N LEU A 148 -9.12 -6.27 -2.25
CA LEU A 148 -8.84 -7.05 -1.05
C LEU A 148 -10.11 -7.18 -0.19
N GLY A 149 -10.89 -6.11 -0.04
CA GLY A 149 -12.20 -6.14 0.61
C GLY A 149 -13.16 -7.17 -0.01
N GLU A 150 -13.17 -7.32 -1.34
CA GLU A 150 -13.94 -8.34 -2.06
C GLU A 150 -13.39 -9.75 -1.77
N ILE A 151 -12.07 -9.96 -1.89
CA ILE A 151 -11.43 -11.26 -1.66
C ILE A 151 -11.74 -11.77 -0.26
N PHE A 152 -11.58 -10.93 0.77
CA PHE A 152 -11.70 -11.30 2.18
C PHE A 152 -13.09 -11.05 2.79
N GLU A 153 -14.08 -10.66 2.00
CA GLU A 153 -15.45 -10.34 2.45
C GLU A 153 -15.50 -9.21 3.49
N LEU A 154 -14.64 -8.21 3.32
CA LEU A 154 -14.44 -7.05 4.18
C LEU A 154 -14.89 -5.73 3.49
N GLN A 155 -15.88 -5.78 2.60
CA GLN A 155 -16.29 -4.64 1.78
C GLN A 155 -16.62 -3.39 2.61
N ALA A 156 -17.32 -3.56 3.73
CA ALA A 156 -17.66 -2.44 4.61
C ALA A 156 -16.42 -1.77 5.23
N LYS A 157 -15.38 -2.57 5.58
CA LYS A 157 -14.12 -2.05 6.07
C LYS A 157 -13.34 -1.35 4.97
N ALA A 158 -13.32 -1.91 3.76
CA ALA A 158 -12.68 -1.30 2.59
C ALA A 158 -13.33 0.05 2.24
N GLU A 159 -14.65 0.15 2.29
CA GLU A 159 -15.38 1.42 2.09
C GLU A 159 -15.01 2.47 3.16
N GLU A 160 -14.93 2.07 4.44
CA GLU A 160 -14.48 2.94 5.54
C GLU A 160 -13.07 3.48 5.30
N LEU A 161 -12.11 2.61 4.94
CA LEU A 161 -10.74 2.99 4.67
C LEU A 161 -10.64 3.94 3.47
N ASN A 162 -11.31 3.62 2.38
CA ASN A 162 -11.33 4.46 1.19
C ASN A 162 -11.94 5.84 1.47
N ALA A 163 -13.02 5.92 2.25
CA ALA A 163 -13.60 7.20 2.66
C ALA A 163 -12.65 8.02 3.56
N ALA A 164 -11.90 7.37 4.45
CA ALA A 164 -10.89 8.04 5.28
C ALA A 164 -9.73 8.58 4.44
N LEU A 165 -9.28 7.81 3.44
CA LEU A 165 -8.24 8.26 2.50
C LEU A 165 -8.71 9.45 1.66
N ASP A 166 -9.95 9.41 1.13
CA ASP A 166 -10.55 10.54 0.39
C ASP A 166 -10.62 11.81 1.25
N ALA A 167 -11.01 11.68 2.52
CA ALA A 167 -11.06 12.79 3.46
C ALA A 167 -9.66 13.38 3.72
N LYS A 168 -8.63 12.54 3.89
CA LYS A 168 -7.26 12.99 4.09
C LYS A 168 -6.71 13.70 2.84
N VAL A 169 -6.94 13.16 1.66
CA VAL A 169 -6.55 13.80 0.39
C VAL A 169 -7.22 15.18 0.25
N ALA A 170 -8.51 15.28 0.56
CA ALA A 170 -9.23 16.54 0.51
C ALA A 170 -8.68 17.59 1.50
N GLU A 171 -8.29 17.14 2.71
CA GLU A 171 -7.65 17.99 3.73
C GLU A 171 -6.31 18.56 3.23
N VAL A 172 -5.43 17.68 2.71
CA VAL A 172 -4.11 18.08 2.19
C VAL A 172 -4.25 18.98 0.97
N LYS A 173 -5.17 18.66 0.07
CA LYS A 173 -5.47 19.48 -1.11
C LYS A 173 -5.91 20.89 -0.72
N ALA A 174 -6.78 21.03 0.28
CA ALA A 174 -7.21 22.33 0.78
C ALA A 174 -6.04 23.12 1.41
N ALA A 175 -5.12 22.43 2.11
CA ALA A 175 -3.92 23.06 2.67
C ALA A 175 -2.90 23.47 1.59
N ALA A 176 -2.88 22.78 0.45
CA ALA A 176 -1.98 23.06 -0.68
C ALA A 176 -2.45 24.24 -1.55
N GLU A 177 -3.72 24.64 -1.45
CA GLU A 177 -4.28 25.70 -2.29
C GLU A 177 -3.52 27.03 -2.12
N GLY A 178 -3.00 27.56 -3.23
CA GLY A 178 -2.26 28.83 -3.24
C GLY A 178 -0.86 28.80 -2.63
N LYS A 179 -0.31 27.62 -2.32
CA LYS A 179 1.03 27.47 -1.71
C LYS A 179 2.20 27.66 -2.68
N GLY A 180 1.96 27.80 -3.98
CA GLY A 180 3.01 27.97 -4.99
C GLY A 180 3.40 26.65 -5.66
N THR A 181 4.60 26.60 -6.22
CA THR A 181 5.12 25.47 -6.99
C THR A 181 5.86 24.45 -6.12
N ALA A 182 5.78 23.19 -6.51
CA ALA A 182 6.46 22.08 -5.82
C ALA A 182 7.47 21.39 -6.72
N LEU A 183 8.53 20.85 -6.10
CA LEU A 183 9.47 19.95 -6.69
C LEU A 183 9.62 18.71 -5.80
N VAL A 184 9.47 17.50 -6.38
CA VAL A 184 9.80 16.27 -5.68
C VAL A 184 11.23 15.86 -6.08
N LEU A 185 12.11 15.85 -5.09
CA LEU A 185 13.53 15.55 -5.22
C LEU A 185 13.80 14.14 -4.69
N VAL A 186 14.56 13.35 -5.43
CA VAL A 186 15.06 12.06 -4.96
C VAL A 186 16.58 12.11 -4.81
N THR A 187 17.07 11.54 -3.71
CA THR A 187 18.53 11.32 -3.52
C THR A 187 18.85 9.85 -3.76
N ASN A 188 19.93 9.59 -4.51
CA ASN A 188 20.37 8.26 -4.88
C ASN A 188 21.90 8.22 -5.03
N ALA A 189 22.60 7.50 -4.18
CA ALA A 189 24.06 7.35 -4.19
C ALA A 189 24.81 8.71 -4.25
N GLY A 190 24.34 9.68 -3.46
CA GLY A 190 24.91 11.03 -3.41
C GLY A 190 24.60 11.91 -4.63
N LYS A 191 23.66 11.51 -5.48
CA LYS A 191 23.17 12.25 -6.64
C LYS A 191 21.75 12.75 -6.41
N LEU A 192 21.38 13.80 -7.14
CA LEU A 192 20.05 14.38 -7.14
C LEU A 192 19.31 13.99 -8.41
N GLY A 193 18.05 13.64 -8.25
CA GLY A 193 17.10 13.47 -9.32
C GLY A 193 15.77 14.16 -8.98
N VAL A 194 14.94 14.43 -9.98
CA VAL A 194 13.61 15.01 -9.82
C VAL A 194 12.57 14.06 -10.36
N TYR A 195 11.42 14.01 -9.68
CA TYR A 195 10.23 13.28 -10.10
C TYR A 195 9.16 14.27 -10.58
N GLY A 196 8.51 13.94 -11.67
CA GLY A 196 7.43 14.72 -12.24
C GLY A 196 6.04 14.13 -12.05
N PRO A 197 5.04 14.68 -12.76
CA PRO A 197 3.63 14.29 -12.61
C PRO A 197 3.27 12.87 -13.06
N ASP A 198 4.13 12.19 -13.83
CA ASP A 198 3.92 10.81 -14.28
C ASP A 198 4.74 9.78 -13.49
N SER A 199 5.41 10.23 -12.42
CA SER A 199 6.24 9.40 -11.56
C SER A 199 5.45 8.69 -10.47
N ARG A 200 6.17 7.89 -9.67
CA ARG A 200 5.66 7.20 -8.48
C ARG A 200 5.18 8.13 -7.36
N VAL A 201 5.50 9.40 -7.41
CA VAL A 201 5.05 10.45 -6.48
C VAL A 201 4.14 11.48 -7.15
N SER A 202 3.53 11.10 -8.28
CA SER A 202 2.59 11.91 -9.06
C SER A 202 1.47 12.52 -8.23
N TRP A 203 1.09 11.86 -7.13
CA TRP A 203 0.02 12.30 -6.23
C TRP A 203 0.26 13.69 -5.62
N VAL A 204 1.51 14.12 -5.45
CA VAL A 204 1.85 15.48 -4.99
C VAL A 204 1.32 16.53 -5.97
N TYR A 205 1.39 16.24 -7.25
CA TYR A 205 0.98 17.13 -8.32
C TYR A 205 -0.49 16.92 -8.73
N ASN A 206 -0.84 15.66 -9.03
CA ASN A 206 -2.10 15.32 -9.68
C ASN A 206 -3.28 15.29 -8.69
N GLU A 207 -3.12 14.67 -7.52
CA GLU A 207 -4.19 14.48 -6.56
C GLU A 207 -4.23 15.61 -5.52
N ILE A 208 -3.07 16.03 -4.98
CA ILE A 208 -3.01 17.18 -4.04
C ILE A 208 -3.10 18.50 -4.79
N GLY A 209 -2.57 18.56 -6.02
CA GLY A 209 -2.73 19.71 -6.91
C GLY A 209 -1.71 20.82 -6.67
N LEU A 210 -0.54 20.52 -6.09
CA LEU A 210 0.59 21.46 -6.09
C LEU A 210 1.14 21.56 -7.52
N PRO A 211 1.21 22.76 -8.12
CA PRO A 211 1.78 22.91 -9.45
C PRO A 211 3.25 22.44 -9.48
N SER A 212 3.61 21.64 -10.49
CA SER A 212 5.02 21.30 -10.69
C SER A 212 5.86 22.54 -11.01
N ALA A 213 7.03 22.65 -10.40
CA ALA A 213 8.01 23.68 -10.74
C ALA A 213 8.69 23.42 -12.09
N LEU A 214 8.45 22.26 -12.71
CA LEU A 214 9.05 21.82 -13.98
C LEU A 214 7.97 21.46 -14.98
N ASP A 215 8.13 21.92 -16.24
CA ASP A 215 7.18 21.63 -17.31
C ASP A 215 7.42 20.26 -17.97
N ASN A 216 8.65 19.74 -17.93
CA ASN A 216 9.03 18.49 -18.60
C ASN A 216 10.04 17.72 -17.75
N VAL A 217 9.60 16.57 -17.24
CA VAL A 217 10.44 15.60 -16.51
C VAL A 217 10.32 14.24 -17.18
N LYS A 218 11.44 13.52 -17.31
CA LYS A 218 11.44 12.14 -17.83
C LYS A 218 11.23 11.17 -16.69
N ASP A 219 9.99 10.84 -16.40
CA ASP A 219 9.59 10.05 -15.24
C ASP A 219 9.89 8.53 -15.32
N GLY A 220 10.67 8.09 -16.30
CA GLY A 220 10.91 6.66 -16.57
C GLY A 220 11.92 5.97 -15.65
N ASP A 221 12.76 6.68 -14.94
CA ASP A 221 13.88 6.12 -14.19
C ASP A 221 13.61 6.07 -12.68
N HIS A 222 14.07 4.99 -12.02
CA HIS A 222 13.95 4.82 -10.56
C HIS A 222 14.67 5.90 -9.74
N GLY A 223 15.65 6.59 -10.31
CA GLY A 223 16.39 7.68 -9.68
C GLY A 223 15.88 9.07 -10.07
N GLY A 224 14.78 9.16 -10.82
CA GLY A 224 14.31 10.42 -11.39
C GLY A 224 15.22 10.98 -12.49
N ASP A 225 14.85 12.14 -13.02
CA ASP A 225 15.69 12.87 -13.98
C ASP A 225 16.85 13.56 -13.25
N ALA A 226 18.10 13.25 -13.62
CA ALA A 226 19.29 13.72 -12.91
C ALA A 226 19.45 15.24 -13.02
N VAL A 227 19.69 15.90 -11.91
CA VAL A 227 19.83 17.37 -11.82
C VAL A 227 21.06 17.79 -11.01
N SER A 228 21.46 19.06 -11.16
CA SER A 228 22.52 19.69 -10.36
C SER A 228 21.94 20.70 -9.35
N PHE A 229 22.77 21.16 -8.41
CA PHE A 229 22.37 22.22 -7.48
C PHE A 229 22.15 23.56 -8.17
N GLU A 230 22.91 23.87 -9.23
CA GLU A 230 22.69 25.05 -10.07
C GLU A 230 21.30 25.02 -10.70
N PHE A 231 20.89 23.86 -11.20
CA PHE A 231 19.55 23.69 -11.78
C PHE A 231 18.46 23.91 -10.72
N LEU A 232 18.63 23.36 -9.50
CA LEU A 232 17.66 23.59 -8.41
C LEU A 232 17.54 25.07 -8.04
N LEU A 233 18.66 25.80 -8.05
CA LEU A 233 18.67 27.25 -7.79
C LEU A 233 17.99 28.03 -8.93
N GLU A 234 18.17 27.62 -10.19
CA GLU A 234 17.53 28.24 -11.36
C GLU A 234 16.01 28.02 -11.35
N VAL A 235 15.55 26.77 -11.09
CA VAL A 235 14.13 26.41 -10.99
C VAL A 235 13.47 27.12 -9.80
N ASN A 236 14.17 27.20 -8.67
CA ASN A 236 13.78 27.91 -7.47
C ASN A 236 12.33 27.64 -7.02
N PRO A 237 11.95 26.37 -6.74
CA PRO A 237 10.60 26.01 -6.31
C PRO A 237 10.22 26.64 -4.97
N ASP A 238 8.91 26.83 -4.73
CA ASP A 238 8.42 27.27 -3.43
C ASP A 238 8.51 26.14 -2.40
N TRP A 239 8.24 24.88 -2.81
CA TRP A 239 8.29 23.69 -1.96
C TRP A 239 9.21 22.62 -2.53
N VAL A 240 9.94 21.94 -1.65
CA VAL A 240 10.71 20.74 -2.00
C VAL A 240 10.28 19.58 -1.10
N PHE A 241 9.80 18.49 -1.72
CA PHE A 241 9.53 17.21 -1.05
C PHE A 241 10.66 16.26 -1.37
N VAL A 242 11.30 15.70 -0.35
CA VAL A 242 12.52 14.92 -0.49
C VAL A 242 12.25 13.44 -0.25
N VAL A 243 12.58 12.60 -1.24
CA VAL A 243 12.60 11.13 -1.15
C VAL A 243 14.04 10.68 -1.00
N ASP A 244 14.43 10.22 0.18
CA ASP A 244 15.76 9.64 0.44
C ASP A 244 15.74 8.14 0.07
N ARG A 245 16.09 7.83 -1.20
CA ARG A 245 16.09 6.45 -1.69
C ARG A 245 17.07 5.58 -0.92
N ASP A 246 18.25 6.09 -0.61
CA ASP A 246 19.30 5.30 0.03
C ASP A 246 18.88 4.89 1.44
N ALA A 247 18.27 5.80 2.20
CA ALA A 247 17.66 5.47 3.48
C ALA A 247 16.48 4.48 3.33
N GLY A 248 15.65 4.65 2.29
CA GLY A 248 14.53 3.74 2.00
C GLY A 248 14.97 2.32 1.70
N THR A 249 16.05 2.13 0.95
CA THR A 249 16.60 0.80 0.62
C THR A 249 17.54 0.23 1.68
N GLY A 250 17.89 1.02 2.70
CA GLY A 250 18.89 0.63 3.71
C GLY A 250 20.33 0.75 3.22
N GLU A 251 20.55 1.42 2.08
CA GLU A 251 21.90 1.72 1.58
C GLU A 251 22.53 2.85 2.40
N ASN A 252 23.81 2.73 2.70
CA ASN A 252 24.50 3.69 3.57
C ASN A 252 25.30 4.72 2.74
N ALA A 253 24.60 5.58 1.99
CA ALA A 253 25.19 6.62 1.14
C ALA A 253 25.19 8.03 1.78
N GLY A 254 24.85 8.15 3.06
CA GLY A 254 24.62 9.43 3.75
C GLY A 254 23.15 9.84 3.65
N SER A 255 22.72 10.77 4.51
CA SER A 255 21.32 11.24 4.50
C SER A 255 21.11 12.30 3.41
N ALA A 256 19.88 12.34 2.86
CA ALA A 256 19.46 13.40 1.94
C ALA A 256 19.67 14.79 2.55
N ALA A 257 19.42 14.95 3.85
CA ALA A 257 19.62 16.22 4.55
C ALA A 257 21.10 16.68 4.53
N ALA A 258 22.04 15.74 4.70
CA ALA A 258 23.46 16.07 4.62
C ALA A 258 23.89 16.42 3.19
N LEU A 259 23.33 15.77 2.18
CA LEU A 259 23.57 16.09 0.76
C LEU A 259 23.02 17.48 0.40
N LEU A 260 21.82 17.81 0.91
CA LEU A 260 21.16 19.08 0.63
C LEU A 260 21.67 20.27 1.47
N ASP A 261 22.58 20.04 2.45
CA ASP A 261 23.32 21.12 3.11
C ASP A 261 24.39 21.68 2.15
N ASN A 262 23.93 22.41 1.15
CA ASN A 262 24.70 22.93 0.03
C ASN A 262 24.41 24.42 -0.17
N GLU A 263 25.47 25.21 -0.42
CA GLU A 263 25.37 26.66 -0.54
C GLU A 263 24.38 27.12 -1.63
N LEU A 264 24.28 26.39 -2.74
CA LEU A 264 23.33 26.73 -3.82
C LEU A 264 21.91 26.35 -3.43
N PHE A 265 21.70 25.16 -2.86
CA PHE A 265 20.40 24.75 -2.39
C PHE A 265 19.85 25.68 -1.30
N ASN A 266 20.70 26.08 -0.36
CA ASN A 266 20.35 27.01 0.73
C ASN A 266 19.94 28.39 0.25
N GLN A 267 20.20 28.76 -1.02
CA GLN A 267 19.75 29.99 -1.64
C GLN A 267 18.37 29.88 -2.32
N THR A 268 17.82 28.68 -2.47
CA THR A 268 16.46 28.51 -3.03
C THR A 268 15.38 29.07 -2.11
N THR A 269 14.24 29.41 -2.65
CA THR A 269 13.07 29.86 -1.88
C THR A 269 12.65 28.81 -0.87
N ALA A 270 12.50 27.55 -1.30
CA ALA A 270 12.13 26.44 -0.42
C ALA A 270 13.05 26.31 0.81
N ALA A 271 14.37 26.37 0.62
CA ALA A 271 15.32 26.24 1.73
C ALA A 271 15.27 27.45 2.68
N ARG A 272 15.18 28.68 2.15
CA ARG A 272 15.15 29.90 2.98
C ARG A 272 13.88 30.06 3.78
N GLU A 273 12.76 29.62 3.25
CA GLU A 273 11.46 29.70 3.91
C GLU A 273 11.16 28.46 4.81
N GLY A 274 12.07 27.49 4.86
CA GLY A 274 11.87 26.25 5.62
C GLY A 274 10.84 25.29 4.99
N GLN A 275 10.59 25.43 3.69
CA GLN A 275 9.60 24.68 2.92
C GLN A 275 10.21 23.43 2.27
N VAL A 276 11.05 22.72 3.03
CA VAL A 276 11.69 21.45 2.63
C VAL A 276 11.14 20.34 3.52
N VAL A 277 10.36 19.43 2.93
CA VAL A 277 9.72 18.32 3.64
C VAL A 277 10.42 17.02 3.30
N TYR A 278 11.03 16.37 4.29
CA TYR A 278 11.60 15.05 4.13
C TYR A 278 10.52 14.00 4.37
N LEU A 279 10.17 13.25 3.32
CA LEU A 279 9.19 12.19 3.38
C LEU A 279 9.79 10.94 4.04
N ASP A 280 8.94 10.11 4.69
CA ASP A 280 9.40 8.82 5.17
C ASP A 280 9.99 8.02 4.00
N PRO A 281 11.27 7.62 4.10
CA PRO A 281 11.98 7.07 2.95
C PRO A 281 11.45 5.70 2.52
N GLN A 282 10.96 4.89 3.46
CA GLN A 282 10.44 3.55 3.15
C GLN A 282 9.02 3.64 2.61
N ALA A 283 8.15 4.47 3.20
CA ALA A 283 6.83 4.74 2.66
C ALA A 283 6.89 5.36 1.26
N ALA A 284 7.80 6.33 1.03
CA ALA A 284 7.91 7.01 -0.26
C ALA A 284 8.60 6.18 -1.36
N TYR A 285 9.44 5.18 -0.99
CA TYR A 285 10.21 4.44 -2.00
C TYR A 285 9.93 2.93 -2.04
N ILE A 286 9.70 2.27 -0.92
CA ILE A 286 9.49 0.82 -0.85
C ILE A 286 8.01 0.45 -0.99
N SER A 287 7.15 1.05 -0.16
CA SER A 287 5.71 0.73 -0.05
C SER A 287 4.80 1.89 -0.48
N MET A 288 5.20 2.64 -1.50
CA MET A 288 4.60 3.90 -1.93
C MET A 288 3.10 3.84 -2.32
N HIS A 289 2.54 2.66 -2.44
CA HIS A 289 1.14 2.43 -2.76
C HIS A 289 0.43 1.58 -1.70
N GLY A 290 0.98 1.51 -0.48
CA GLY A 290 0.32 0.94 0.68
C GLY A 290 -0.54 1.99 1.40
N TYR A 291 -1.67 1.58 1.92
CA TYR A 291 -2.68 2.45 2.53
C TYR A 291 -2.13 3.32 3.67
N GLN A 292 -1.50 2.69 4.68
CA GLN A 292 -0.96 3.38 5.84
C GLN A 292 0.27 4.23 5.47
N GLY A 293 1.11 3.73 4.54
CA GLY A 293 2.24 4.47 4.00
C GLY A 293 1.81 5.75 3.29
N VAL A 294 0.76 5.69 2.47
CA VAL A 294 0.20 6.88 1.81
C VAL A 294 -0.38 7.86 2.82
N LEU A 295 -1.11 7.40 3.84
CA LEU A 295 -1.59 8.28 4.92
C LEU A 295 -0.44 8.97 5.66
N LEU A 296 0.63 8.24 5.99
CA LEU A 296 1.83 8.80 6.61
C LEU A 296 2.46 9.90 5.76
N LEU A 297 2.59 9.68 4.44
CA LEU A 297 3.12 10.67 3.51
C LEU A 297 2.21 11.90 3.40
N LEU A 298 0.90 11.71 3.34
CA LEU A 298 -0.08 12.79 3.33
C LEU A 298 -0.01 13.62 4.62
N ASP A 299 0.14 12.98 5.78
CA ASP A 299 0.30 13.66 7.07
C ASP A 299 1.59 14.49 7.12
N GLN A 300 2.70 13.97 6.57
CA GLN A 300 3.97 14.72 6.50
C GLN A 300 3.86 15.94 5.59
N VAL A 301 3.21 15.79 4.43
CA VAL A 301 2.94 16.93 3.53
C VAL A 301 2.04 17.97 4.20
N LEU A 302 0.95 17.52 4.84
CA LEU A 302 0.03 18.42 5.56
C LEU A 302 0.75 19.19 6.68
N ALA A 303 1.58 18.51 7.46
CA ALA A 303 2.36 19.14 8.52
C ALA A 303 3.32 20.20 7.96
N GLY A 304 4.01 19.88 6.85
CA GLY A 304 4.88 20.83 6.18
C GLY A 304 4.12 22.06 5.65
N LEU A 305 2.98 21.88 5.00
CA LEU A 305 2.18 22.95 4.43
C LEU A 305 1.56 23.91 5.50
N ASN A 306 1.39 23.43 6.73
CA ASN A 306 0.81 24.18 7.85
C ASN A 306 1.87 24.80 8.78
N GLY A 307 3.13 24.39 8.68
CA GLY A 307 4.24 24.80 9.54
C GLY A 307 4.83 26.08 9.23
#